data_cdbbd2046dba4a8f05f605e74e5c3d4b
#
_entry.id   cdbbd2046dba4a8f05f605e74e5c3d4b
#
_cell.length_a   1.000
_cell.length_b   1.000
_cell.length_c   1.000
_cell.angle_alpha   90.00
_cell.angle_beta   90.00
_cell.angle_gamma   90.00
#
_symmetry.space_group_name_H-M   'P 1'
#
loop_
_entity.id
_entity.type
_entity.pdbx_description
1 polymer ?
#
loop_
_entity_poly.entity_id
_entity_poly.type
_entity_poly.pdbx_seq_one_letter_code
_entity_poly.pdbx_strand_id
1 'polypeptide(L)'
;MLIQWDRTIAWDLDAEHALGVLSVGSTEQHSNYLPLGTDSILGQHLVREAAEKAKARVLMLPSQCIGFSPHHRAFPGVITLRNDVMIEYLTEVCESAFRAGLPRLLIVNSHGGNQTALQGVVNRLGSEFGRQVVLVRYWDLIADKIDGIRRSQPGGMGHAGEFETSLMLHFAPELVDTERIDVRPPAKGDAWHHPDMFAKNRVYRYIPFDTYSDLGNVGQAHLASKEEGAR
;
A
#
# COMPACT_ATOMS: atom_id res chain seq x y z
N MET A 1 20.30 9.05 2.11
CA MET A 1 20.97 7.82 1.56
C MET A 1 20.11 6.61 1.87
N LEU A 2 19.72 5.85 0.86
CA LEU A 2 18.95 4.59 0.99
C LEU A 2 19.89 3.39 1.14
N ILE A 3 19.63 2.55 2.13
CA ILE A 3 20.27 1.27 2.37
C ILE A 3 19.17 0.19 2.37
N GLN A 4 19.42 -0.96 1.75
CA GLN A 4 18.50 -2.09 1.76
C GLN A 4 18.99 -3.13 2.78
N TRP A 5 18.16 -3.47 3.74
CA TRP A 5 18.48 -4.39 4.84
C TRP A 5 18.96 -5.75 4.33
N ASP A 6 18.20 -6.35 3.42
CA ASP A 6 18.45 -7.68 2.85
C ASP A 6 19.66 -7.75 1.89
N ARG A 7 20.26 -6.60 1.56
CA ARG A 7 21.48 -6.49 0.73
C ARG A 7 22.68 -6.02 1.53
N THR A 8 22.54 -5.83 2.83
CA THR A 8 23.60 -5.36 3.72
C THR A 8 24.27 -6.55 4.39
N ILE A 9 25.60 -6.57 4.42
CA ILE A 9 26.35 -7.54 5.21
C ILE A 9 26.09 -7.26 6.69
N ALA A 10 25.83 -8.32 7.49
CA ALA A 10 25.40 -8.18 8.87
C ALA A 10 26.30 -7.29 9.74
N TRP A 11 27.63 -7.40 9.55
CA TRP A 11 28.61 -6.60 10.29
C TRP A 11 28.76 -5.13 9.81
N ASP A 12 28.14 -4.80 8.67
CA ASP A 12 28.13 -3.44 8.10
C ASP A 12 26.79 -2.74 8.37
N LEU A 13 25.87 -3.38 9.10
CA LEU A 13 24.56 -2.86 9.40
C LEU A 13 24.66 -1.76 10.48
N ASP A 14 24.52 -0.50 10.05
CA ASP A 14 24.41 0.66 10.92
C ASP A 14 22.96 1.10 11.08
N ALA A 15 22.25 0.41 11.99
CA ALA A 15 20.84 0.64 12.25
C ALA A 15 20.60 1.84 13.20
N GLU A 16 21.51 2.12 14.11
CA GLU A 16 21.34 3.13 15.17
C GLU A 16 21.21 4.56 14.63
N HIS A 17 21.81 4.84 13.47
CA HIS A 17 21.79 6.15 12.82
C HIS A 17 20.80 6.25 11.65
N ALA A 18 19.87 5.32 11.53
CA ALA A 18 18.94 5.26 10.42
C ALA A 18 17.47 5.40 10.85
N LEU A 19 16.64 5.85 9.93
CA LEU A 19 15.20 5.66 9.99
C LEU A 19 14.87 4.32 9.32
N GLY A 20 14.35 3.37 10.09
CA GLY A 20 13.81 2.13 9.51
C GLY A 20 12.54 2.41 8.71
N VAL A 21 12.39 1.82 7.54
CA VAL A 21 11.17 1.90 6.75
C VAL A 21 10.75 0.50 6.32
N LEU A 22 9.53 0.11 6.67
CA LEU A 22 8.90 -1.14 6.28
C LEU A 22 7.75 -0.87 5.32
N SER A 23 7.85 -1.31 4.06
CA SER A 23 6.74 -1.31 3.11
C SER A 23 5.90 -2.57 3.29
N VAL A 24 4.57 -2.40 3.41
CA VAL A 24 3.61 -3.49 3.60
C VAL A 24 2.51 -3.38 2.55
N GLY A 25 2.56 -4.28 1.57
CA GLY A 25 1.59 -4.40 0.49
C GLY A 25 0.68 -5.62 0.65
N SER A 26 0.22 -6.13 -0.47
CA SER A 26 -0.59 -7.35 -0.55
C SER A 26 -0.29 -8.13 -1.83
N THR A 27 -0.77 -9.37 -1.89
CA THR A 27 -0.83 -10.19 -3.10
C THR A 27 -2.29 -10.50 -3.37
N GLU A 28 -2.90 -9.75 -4.28
CA GLU A 28 -4.33 -9.82 -4.58
C GLU A 28 -4.63 -9.42 -6.02
N GLN A 29 -5.82 -9.76 -6.51
CA GLN A 29 -6.23 -9.35 -7.84
C GLN A 29 -6.31 -7.82 -7.96
N HIS A 30 -5.86 -7.29 -9.08
CA HIS A 30 -6.02 -5.91 -9.50
C HIS A 30 -6.60 -5.87 -10.92
N SER A 31 -7.83 -6.40 -11.05
CA SER A 31 -8.47 -6.64 -12.34
C SER A 31 -7.68 -7.64 -13.21
N ASN A 32 -7.82 -7.56 -14.52
CA ASN A 32 -7.12 -8.39 -15.50
C ASN A 32 -6.00 -7.64 -16.25
N TYR A 33 -5.64 -6.43 -15.79
CA TYR A 33 -4.66 -5.56 -16.45
C TYR A 33 -3.48 -5.14 -15.55
N LEU A 34 -3.56 -5.34 -14.23
CA LEU A 34 -2.45 -5.12 -13.31
C LEU A 34 -2.01 -6.43 -12.63
N PRO A 35 -0.75 -6.56 -12.23
CA PRO A 35 -0.24 -7.76 -11.59
C PRO A 35 -0.77 -7.94 -10.16
N LEU A 36 -0.77 -9.17 -9.66
CA LEU A 36 -1.16 -9.52 -8.29
C LEU A 36 -0.34 -8.78 -7.20
N GLY A 37 0.89 -8.41 -7.52
CA GLY A 37 1.79 -7.72 -6.62
C GLY A 37 1.72 -6.19 -6.68
N THR A 38 0.71 -5.60 -7.29
CA THR A 38 0.59 -4.13 -7.50
C THR A 38 0.88 -3.35 -6.24
N ASP A 39 0.21 -3.63 -5.13
CA ASP A 39 0.42 -2.93 -3.86
C ASP A 39 1.87 -2.95 -3.40
N SER A 40 2.50 -4.12 -3.49
CA SER A 40 3.89 -4.31 -3.06
C SER A 40 4.87 -3.59 -3.98
N ILE A 41 4.61 -3.60 -5.28
CA ILE A 41 5.42 -2.88 -6.28
C ILE A 41 5.34 -1.38 -6.01
N LEU A 42 4.12 -0.84 -5.88
CA LEU A 42 3.91 0.58 -5.59
C LEU A 42 4.56 1.01 -4.28
N GLY A 43 4.33 0.26 -3.20
CA GLY A 43 4.92 0.57 -1.90
C GLY A 43 6.46 0.59 -1.91
N GLN A 44 7.09 -0.36 -2.61
CA GLN A 44 8.54 -0.41 -2.74
C GLN A 44 9.11 0.76 -3.55
N HIS A 45 8.50 1.10 -4.69
CA HIS A 45 8.95 2.22 -5.52
C HIS A 45 8.81 3.55 -4.81
N LEU A 46 7.66 3.80 -4.19
CA LEU A 46 7.39 5.02 -3.43
C LEU A 46 8.39 5.21 -2.27
N VAL A 47 8.66 4.14 -1.51
CA VAL A 47 9.66 4.20 -0.42
C VAL A 47 11.06 4.50 -0.97
N ARG A 48 11.46 3.90 -2.09
CA ARG A 48 12.76 4.16 -2.72
C ARG A 48 12.90 5.60 -3.17
N GLU A 49 11.95 6.12 -3.94
CA GLU A 49 12.00 7.52 -4.39
C GLU A 49 11.98 8.52 -3.23
N ALA A 50 11.14 8.28 -2.21
CA ALA A 50 11.08 9.12 -1.03
C ALA A 50 12.43 9.11 -0.26
N ALA A 51 13.04 7.94 -0.13
CA ALA A 51 14.33 7.79 0.56
C ALA A 51 15.49 8.46 -0.21
N GLU A 52 15.48 8.44 -1.53
CA GLU A 52 16.48 9.12 -2.36
C GLU A 52 16.40 10.64 -2.21
N LYS A 53 15.19 11.18 -2.06
CA LYS A 53 14.94 12.62 -1.83
C LYS A 53 15.13 13.04 -0.36
N ALA A 54 15.15 12.09 0.58
CA ALA A 54 15.27 12.38 2.00
C ALA A 54 16.69 12.80 2.40
N LYS A 55 16.78 13.73 3.33
CA LYS A 55 18.07 14.11 3.96
C LYS A 55 18.52 13.07 4.99
N ALA A 56 17.60 12.27 5.50
CA ALA A 56 17.89 11.23 6.48
C ALA A 56 18.55 10.00 5.83
N ARG A 57 19.29 9.25 6.65
CA ARG A 57 19.70 7.88 6.31
C ARG A 57 18.49 6.96 6.47
N VAL A 58 18.10 6.30 5.43
CA VAL A 58 16.95 5.39 5.39
C VAL A 58 17.44 3.96 5.26
N LEU A 59 17.01 3.10 6.16
CA LEU A 59 17.23 1.66 6.13
C LEU A 59 15.91 0.97 5.80
N MET A 60 15.77 0.56 4.55
CA MET A 60 14.56 -0.14 4.07
C MET A 60 14.62 -1.61 4.46
N LEU A 61 13.68 -2.04 5.29
CA LEU A 61 13.49 -3.44 5.68
C LEU A 61 12.99 -4.26 4.47
N PRO A 62 13.12 -5.60 4.50
CA PRO A 62 12.49 -6.47 3.51
C PRO A 62 10.99 -6.22 3.42
N SER A 63 10.53 -5.84 2.23
CA SER A 63 9.12 -5.50 2.01
C SER A 63 8.20 -6.70 2.21
N GLN A 64 7.03 -6.46 2.79
CA GLN A 64 6.04 -7.48 3.06
C GLN A 64 4.99 -7.53 1.95
N CYS A 65 4.93 -8.64 1.24
CA CYS A 65 4.11 -8.81 0.05
C CYS A 65 2.79 -9.56 0.33
N ILE A 66 2.61 -10.11 1.53
CA ILE A 66 1.41 -10.85 1.90
C ILE A 66 0.69 -10.07 3.00
N GLY A 67 -0.47 -9.53 2.64
CA GLY A 67 -1.30 -8.69 3.49
C GLY A 67 -2.59 -9.35 3.94
N PHE A 68 -3.54 -8.52 4.37
CA PHE A 68 -4.89 -8.91 4.78
C PHE A 68 -5.90 -8.55 3.68
N SER A 69 -6.18 -9.50 2.79
CA SER A 69 -7.00 -9.35 1.59
C SER A 69 -8.16 -10.36 1.46
N PRO A 70 -8.89 -10.69 2.54
CA PRO A 70 -9.96 -11.68 2.45
C PRO A 70 -11.12 -11.24 1.56
N HIS A 71 -11.28 -9.94 1.36
CA HIS A 71 -12.30 -9.34 0.49
C HIS A 71 -12.05 -9.60 -1.02
N HIS A 72 -10.86 -10.08 -1.38
CA HIS A 72 -10.50 -10.49 -2.74
C HIS A 72 -10.58 -12.00 -2.98
N ARG A 73 -11.00 -12.81 -1.99
CA ARG A 73 -10.98 -14.29 -2.08
C ARG A 73 -11.81 -14.90 -3.21
N ALA A 74 -12.78 -14.17 -3.75
CA ALA A 74 -13.56 -14.62 -4.90
C ALA A 74 -12.72 -14.68 -6.20
N PHE A 75 -11.55 -14.05 -6.23
CA PHE A 75 -10.69 -13.96 -7.40
C PHE A 75 -9.47 -14.88 -7.30
N PRO A 76 -8.92 -15.32 -8.45
CA PRO A 76 -7.73 -16.17 -8.46
C PRO A 76 -6.47 -15.43 -7.99
N GLY A 77 -5.50 -16.18 -7.46
CA GLY A 77 -4.15 -15.69 -7.15
C GLY A 77 -3.99 -14.94 -5.84
N VAL A 78 -5.06 -14.76 -5.06
CA VAL A 78 -5.01 -14.07 -3.78
C VAL A 78 -4.28 -14.91 -2.71
N ILE A 79 -3.27 -14.31 -2.08
CA ILE A 79 -2.58 -14.89 -0.92
C ILE A 79 -2.78 -13.93 0.25
N THR A 80 -3.51 -14.37 1.28
CA THR A 80 -3.89 -13.51 2.40
C THR A 80 -3.64 -14.17 3.75
N LEU A 81 -3.21 -13.38 4.71
CA LEU A 81 -3.12 -13.78 6.12
C LEU A 81 -4.46 -13.53 6.83
N ARG A 82 -4.65 -14.18 7.98
CA ARG A 82 -5.65 -13.73 8.95
C ARG A 82 -5.12 -12.50 9.67
N ASN A 83 -6.04 -11.67 10.17
CA ASN A 83 -5.69 -10.42 10.85
C ASN A 83 -4.80 -10.62 12.08
N ASP A 84 -5.12 -11.59 12.91
CA ASP A 84 -4.35 -11.98 14.10
C ASP A 84 -2.93 -12.44 13.75
N VAL A 85 -2.80 -13.30 12.73
CA VAL A 85 -1.50 -13.78 12.23
C VAL A 85 -0.65 -12.65 11.68
N MET A 86 -1.25 -11.70 10.95
CA MET A 86 -0.55 -10.54 10.40
C MET A 86 -0.02 -9.64 11.52
N ILE A 87 -0.81 -9.41 12.58
CA ILE A 87 -0.38 -8.62 13.75
C ILE A 87 0.81 -9.28 14.42
N GLU A 88 0.74 -10.58 14.73
CA GLU A 88 1.83 -11.31 15.37
C GLU A 88 3.10 -11.26 14.50
N TYR A 89 2.97 -11.65 13.24
CA TYR A 89 4.09 -11.72 12.30
C TYR A 89 4.80 -10.36 12.15
N LEU A 90 4.05 -9.29 11.90
CA LEU A 90 4.66 -7.97 11.69
C LEU A 90 5.19 -7.35 12.99
N THR A 91 4.62 -7.69 14.14
CA THR A 91 5.20 -7.30 15.44
C THR A 91 6.58 -7.92 15.60
N GLU A 92 6.75 -9.22 15.32
CA GLU A 92 8.06 -9.90 15.42
C GLU A 92 9.08 -9.36 14.41
N VAL A 93 8.65 -9.06 13.17
CA VAL A 93 9.51 -8.42 12.17
C VAL A 93 10.02 -7.07 12.67
N CYS A 94 9.14 -6.22 13.18
CA CYS A 94 9.50 -4.90 13.70
C CYS A 94 10.38 -5.00 14.96
N GLU A 95 10.06 -5.88 15.91
CA GLU A 95 10.87 -6.07 17.11
C GLU A 95 12.29 -6.59 16.77
N SER A 96 12.42 -7.43 15.75
CA SER A 96 13.73 -7.87 15.28
C SER A 96 14.56 -6.69 14.75
N ALA A 97 13.93 -5.76 14.05
CA ALA A 97 14.60 -4.55 13.57
C ALA A 97 15.00 -3.61 14.73
N PHE A 98 14.15 -3.47 15.75
CA PHE A 98 14.50 -2.70 16.96
C PHE A 98 15.62 -3.36 17.76
N ARG A 99 15.64 -4.67 17.88
CA ARG A 99 16.74 -5.42 18.52
C ARG A 99 18.07 -5.25 17.79
N ALA A 100 18.04 -5.01 16.47
CA ALA A 100 19.24 -4.68 15.69
C ALA A 100 19.70 -3.23 15.84
N GLY A 101 19.04 -2.42 16.70
CA GLY A 101 19.47 -1.05 17.03
C GLY A 101 18.67 0.06 16.38
N LEU A 102 17.63 -0.22 15.57
CA LEU A 102 16.81 0.88 15.01
C LEU A 102 16.16 1.72 16.13
N PRO A 103 16.31 3.06 16.09
CA PRO A 103 15.68 3.93 17.10
C PRO A 103 14.19 4.17 16.83
N ARG A 104 13.74 4.06 15.59
CA ARG A 104 12.37 4.37 15.13
C ARG A 104 12.07 3.71 13.80
N LEU A 105 10.79 3.45 13.55
CA LEU A 105 10.31 2.77 12.35
C LEU A 105 9.11 3.51 11.74
N LEU A 106 9.14 3.66 10.42
CA LEU A 106 8.02 4.07 9.60
C LEU A 106 7.46 2.84 8.87
N ILE A 107 6.19 2.53 9.08
CA ILE A 107 5.46 1.54 8.29
C ILE A 107 4.69 2.27 7.20
N VAL A 108 4.99 1.96 5.95
CA VAL A 108 4.29 2.48 4.77
C VAL A 108 3.32 1.41 4.30
N ASN A 109 2.04 1.66 4.53
CA ASN A 109 0.96 0.80 4.08
C ASN A 109 0.58 1.15 2.64
N SER A 110 0.65 0.17 1.76
CA SER A 110 0.25 0.30 0.35
C SER A 110 -0.98 -0.54 -0.03
N HIS A 111 -1.71 -1.10 0.96
CA HIS A 111 -2.95 -1.84 0.77
C HIS A 111 -4.01 -1.44 1.79
N GLY A 112 -5.20 -1.04 1.32
CA GLY A 112 -6.29 -0.57 2.19
C GLY A 112 -6.72 -1.57 3.26
N GLY A 113 -6.77 -2.85 2.92
CA GLY A 113 -7.16 -3.94 3.81
C GLY A 113 -6.24 -4.13 5.02
N ASN A 114 -4.97 -3.76 4.92
CA ASN A 114 -3.99 -3.89 5.99
C ASN A 114 -4.21 -2.94 7.17
N GLN A 115 -4.98 -1.88 6.99
CA GLN A 115 -5.03 -0.75 7.93
C GLN A 115 -5.32 -1.18 9.37
N THR A 116 -6.32 -2.02 9.59
CA THR A 116 -6.70 -2.48 10.95
C THR A 116 -5.61 -3.31 11.60
N ALA A 117 -4.99 -4.24 10.85
CA ALA A 117 -3.90 -5.06 11.35
C ALA A 117 -2.68 -4.20 11.71
N LEU A 118 -2.30 -3.27 10.82
CA LEU A 118 -1.15 -2.40 11.05
C LEU A 118 -1.35 -1.42 12.21
N GLN A 119 -2.56 -0.93 12.43
CA GLN A 119 -2.88 -0.19 13.66
C GLN A 119 -2.69 -1.05 14.91
N GLY A 120 -3.07 -2.33 14.85
CA GLY A 120 -2.81 -3.30 15.92
C GLY A 120 -1.31 -3.48 16.18
N VAL A 121 -0.50 -3.61 15.13
CA VAL A 121 0.98 -3.69 15.24
C VAL A 121 1.56 -2.45 15.91
N VAL A 122 1.19 -1.25 15.46
CA VAL A 122 1.69 0.02 16.03
C VAL A 122 1.29 0.16 17.50
N ASN A 123 0.03 -0.13 17.83
CA ASN A 123 -0.46 -0.07 19.21
C ASN A 123 0.32 -1.05 20.10
N ARG A 124 0.54 -2.28 19.65
CA ARG A 124 1.27 -3.29 20.41
C ARG A 124 2.74 -2.91 20.60
N LEU A 125 3.42 -2.48 19.55
CA LEU A 125 4.81 -2.02 19.63
C LEU A 125 4.97 -0.83 20.57
N GLY A 126 4.02 0.11 20.57
CA GLY A 126 4.02 1.26 21.47
C GLY A 126 3.71 0.88 22.93
N SER A 127 2.61 0.13 23.16
CA SER A 127 2.13 -0.12 24.52
C SER A 127 2.89 -1.22 25.26
N GLU A 128 3.31 -2.27 24.57
CA GLU A 128 3.98 -3.41 25.20
C GLU A 128 5.52 -3.27 25.20
N PHE A 129 6.07 -2.65 24.15
CA PHE A 129 7.52 -2.57 23.95
C PHE A 129 8.10 -1.14 24.02
N GLY A 130 7.26 -0.10 24.15
CA GLY A 130 7.71 1.30 24.23
C GLY A 130 8.39 1.80 22.95
N ARG A 131 8.08 1.23 21.78
CA ARG A 131 8.73 1.56 20.50
C ARG A 131 8.12 2.77 19.82
N GLN A 132 8.95 3.58 19.15
CA GLN A 132 8.49 4.67 18.28
C GLN A 132 8.22 4.17 16.87
N VAL A 133 6.95 3.97 16.55
CA VAL A 133 6.48 3.51 15.25
C VAL A 133 5.45 4.48 14.69
N VAL A 134 5.60 4.83 13.43
CA VAL A 134 4.64 5.64 12.68
C VAL A 134 4.06 4.78 11.56
N LEU A 135 2.76 4.79 11.38
CA LEU A 135 2.04 4.16 10.28
C LEU A 135 1.49 5.23 9.34
N VAL A 136 1.71 5.06 8.06
CA VAL A 136 1.13 5.94 7.03
C VAL A 136 0.56 5.11 5.89
N ARG A 137 -0.61 5.50 5.39
CA ARG A 137 -1.08 5.15 4.04
C ARG A 137 -0.56 6.24 3.11
N TYR A 138 0.20 5.87 2.09
CA TYR A 138 0.88 6.87 1.26
C TYR A 138 -0.09 7.81 0.53
N TRP A 139 -1.26 7.34 0.13
CA TRP A 139 -2.27 8.18 -0.53
C TRP A 139 -2.92 9.22 0.39
N ASP A 140 -2.94 9.00 1.71
CA ASP A 140 -3.45 10.01 2.65
C ASP A 140 -2.58 11.28 2.65
N LEU A 141 -1.28 11.15 2.31
CA LEU A 141 -0.33 12.28 2.30
C LEU A 141 -0.62 13.29 1.17
N ILE A 142 -1.35 12.88 0.15
CA ILE A 142 -1.69 13.71 -1.00
C ILE A 142 -3.20 14.00 -1.11
N ALA A 143 -3.99 13.58 -0.12
CA ALA A 143 -5.44 13.66 -0.18
C ALA A 143 -5.99 15.10 -0.37
N ASP A 144 -5.27 16.10 0.13
CA ASP A 144 -5.59 17.52 -0.06
C ASP A 144 -5.23 18.06 -1.46
N LYS A 145 -4.46 17.33 -2.25
CA LYS A 145 -4.00 17.72 -3.59
C LYS A 145 -4.66 16.91 -4.71
N ILE A 146 -5.35 15.83 -4.34
CA ILE A 146 -5.84 14.86 -5.32
C ILE A 146 -6.79 15.45 -6.37
N ASP A 147 -7.60 16.44 -6.01
CA ASP A 147 -8.53 17.10 -6.95
C ASP A 147 -7.80 17.86 -8.06
N GLY A 148 -6.54 18.24 -7.85
CA GLY A 148 -5.68 18.85 -8.88
C GLY A 148 -4.91 17.82 -9.73
N ILE A 149 -5.01 16.54 -9.40
CA ILE A 149 -4.30 15.44 -10.07
C ILE A 149 -5.29 14.55 -10.83
N ARG A 150 -6.40 14.16 -10.19
CA ARG A 150 -7.38 13.22 -10.73
C ARG A 150 -8.07 13.73 -12.00
N ARG A 151 -8.34 12.83 -12.94
CA ARG A 151 -9.15 13.06 -14.15
C ARG A 151 -10.56 12.52 -13.97
N SER A 152 -10.70 11.48 -13.18
CA SER A 152 -12.00 10.87 -12.87
C SER A 152 -12.83 11.69 -11.90
N GLN A 153 -14.14 11.45 -11.91
CA GLN A 153 -15.03 11.90 -10.84
C GLN A 153 -14.80 11.05 -9.56
N PRO A 154 -15.26 11.51 -8.38
CA PRO A 154 -15.28 10.66 -7.18
C PRO A 154 -15.88 9.28 -7.47
N GLY A 155 -15.17 8.21 -7.08
CA GLY A 155 -15.44 6.82 -7.45
C GLY A 155 -14.58 6.28 -8.60
N GLY A 156 -13.73 7.10 -9.21
CA GLY A 156 -12.80 6.66 -10.23
C GLY A 156 -11.45 6.19 -9.70
N MET A 157 -11.10 6.56 -8.46
CA MET A 157 -9.84 6.22 -7.79
C MET A 157 -10.06 5.22 -6.64
N GLY A 158 -10.69 4.09 -6.92
CA GLY A 158 -10.74 2.93 -6.02
C GLY A 158 -9.71 1.89 -6.42
N HIS A 159 -9.96 0.63 -6.02
CA HIS A 159 -9.08 -0.51 -6.27
C HIS A 159 -8.85 -0.77 -7.77
N ALA A 160 -7.60 -0.90 -8.19
CA ALA A 160 -7.19 -0.99 -9.60
C ALA A 160 -7.81 0.12 -10.48
N GLY A 161 -8.10 1.29 -9.89
CA GLY A 161 -8.68 2.44 -10.57
C GLY A 161 -7.63 3.35 -11.21
N GLU A 162 -8.03 4.60 -11.48
CA GLU A 162 -7.15 5.60 -12.10
C GLU A 162 -5.84 5.79 -11.33
N PHE A 163 -5.91 5.88 -9.99
CA PHE A 163 -4.75 6.21 -9.16
C PHE A 163 -3.66 5.13 -9.21
N GLU A 164 -4.01 3.89 -8.86
CA GLU A 164 -3.03 2.79 -8.84
C GLU A 164 -2.53 2.45 -10.24
N THR A 165 -3.40 2.51 -11.24
CA THR A 165 -3.01 2.28 -12.63
C THR A 165 -2.05 3.36 -13.13
N SER A 166 -2.25 4.64 -12.77
CA SER A 166 -1.33 5.73 -13.12
C SER A 166 0.05 5.54 -12.48
N LEU A 167 0.09 5.17 -11.20
CA LEU A 167 1.34 4.85 -10.52
C LEU A 167 2.06 3.64 -11.15
N MET A 168 1.33 2.59 -11.51
CA MET A 168 1.91 1.44 -12.19
C MET A 168 2.44 1.80 -13.58
N LEU A 169 1.75 2.63 -14.35
CA LEU A 169 2.23 3.15 -15.63
C LEU A 169 3.50 4.00 -15.47
N HIS A 170 3.68 4.64 -14.32
CA HIS A 170 4.90 5.39 -14.01
C HIS A 170 6.06 4.48 -13.59
N PHE A 171 5.82 3.59 -12.63
CA PHE A 171 6.88 2.81 -12.00
C PHE A 171 7.25 1.50 -12.71
N ALA A 172 6.27 0.84 -13.32
CA ALA A 172 6.42 -0.49 -13.92
C ALA A 172 5.47 -0.66 -15.13
N PRO A 173 5.59 0.18 -16.17
CA PRO A 173 4.67 0.17 -17.32
C PRO A 173 4.67 -1.17 -18.06
N GLU A 174 5.76 -1.92 -18.03
CA GLU A 174 5.90 -3.25 -18.66
C GLU A 174 5.01 -4.33 -18.00
N LEU A 175 4.48 -4.05 -16.80
CA LEU A 175 3.58 -4.95 -16.07
C LEU A 175 2.10 -4.57 -16.24
N VAL A 176 1.79 -3.52 -16.99
CA VAL A 176 0.42 -3.04 -17.23
C VAL A 176 -0.05 -3.49 -18.59
N ASP A 177 -1.11 -4.31 -18.63
CA ASP A 177 -1.76 -4.70 -19.89
C ASP A 177 -2.83 -3.67 -20.27
N THR A 178 -2.40 -2.61 -20.95
CA THR A 178 -3.28 -1.50 -21.31
C THR A 178 -4.39 -1.86 -22.31
N GLU A 179 -4.22 -2.95 -23.08
CA GLU A 179 -5.22 -3.40 -24.04
C GLU A 179 -6.45 -4.02 -23.36
N ARG A 180 -6.30 -4.46 -22.11
CA ARG A 180 -7.40 -5.03 -21.30
C ARG A 180 -8.16 -4.00 -20.47
N ILE A 181 -7.71 -2.75 -20.45
CA ILE A 181 -8.40 -1.70 -19.70
C ILE A 181 -9.68 -1.30 -20.43
N ASP A 182 -10.81 -1.59 -19.81
CA ASP A 182 -12.13 -1.23 -20.33
C ASP A 182 -12.62 0.13 -19.78
N VAL A 183 -13.54 0.76 -20.51
CA VAL A 183 -14.19 2.00 -20.09
C VAL A 183 -15.28 1.67 -19.08
N ARG A 184 -15.18 2.22 -17.87
CA ARG A 184 -16.14 1.99 -16.79
C ARG A 184 -16.64 3.31 -16.20
N PRO A 185 -17.88 3.34 -15.69
CA PRO A 185 -18.35 4.47 -14.90
C PRO A 185 -17.61 4.54 -13.56
N PRO A 186 -17.60 5.71 -12.88
CA PRO A 186 -17.11 5.79 -11.52
C PRO A 186 -17.98 4.93 -10.58
N ALA A 187 -17.34 4.30 -9.61
CA ALA A 187 -18.05 3.51 -8.61
C ALA A 187 -18.93 4.40 -7.74
N LYS A 188 -20.11 3.92 -7.38
CA LYS A 188 -21.06 4.65 -6.56
C LYS A 188 -20.96 4.27 -5.10
N GLY A 189 -20.99 5.26 -4.24
CA GLY A 189 -21.15 5.08 -2.81
C GLY A 189 -22.61 5.29 -2.35
N ASP A 190 -22.80 5.24 -1.04
CA ASP A 190 -24.04 5.62 -0.36
C ASP A 190 -23.77 6.75 0.66
N ALA A 191 -24.75 7.09 1.49
CA ALA A 191 -24.65 8.17 2.49
C ALA A 191 -23.57 7.90 3.57
N TRP A 192 -23.09 6.67 3.72
CA TRP A 192 -22.22 6.24 4.80
C TRP A 192 -20.83 5.79 4.32
N HIS A 193 -20.76 5.19 3.12
CA HIS A 193 -19.57 4.59 2.58
C HIS A 193 -19.46 4.85 1.07
N HIS A 194 -18.25 5.23 0.65
CA HIS A 194 -17.89 5.42 -0.74
C HIS A 194 -16.61 4.63 -1.06
N PRO A 195 -16.53 3.89 -2.16
CA PRO A 195 -15.39 3.01 -2.47
C PRO A 195 -14.15 3.73 -3.04
N ASP A 196 -14.20 5.05 -3.26
CA ASP A 196 -13.04 5.84 -3.67
C ASP A 196 -12.00 5.91 -2.53
N MET A 197 -10.71 5.74 -2.83
CA MET A 197 -9.63 5.71 -1.84
C MET A 197 -9.50 7.02 -1.06
N PHE A 198 -9.91 8.14 -1.65
CA PHE A 198 -9.84 9.49 -1.07
C PHE A 198 -11.15 9.91 -0.39
N ALA A 199 -12.16 9.05 -0.38
CA ALA A 199 -13.41 9.34 0.30
C ALA A 199 -13.27 9.28 1.83
N LYS A 200 -13.91 10.24 2.52
CA LYS A 200 -14.03 10.24 3.99
C LYS A 200 -15.23 9.41 4.40
N ASN A 201 -15.03 8.12 4.60
CA ASN A 201 -16.08 7.20 5.01
C ASN A 201 -16.49 7.42 6.48
N ARG A 202 -17.79 7.37 6.74
CA ARG A 202 -18.37 7.52 8.09
C ARG A 202 -18.44 6.21 8.85
N VAL A 203 -18.44 5.09 8.15
CA VAL A 203 -18.49 3.74 8.70
C VAL A 203 -17.48 2.84 8.03
N TYR A 204 -17.03 1.85 8.78
CA TYR A 204 -16.29 0.72 8.23
C TYR A 204 -17.25 -0.46 8.07
N ARG A 205 -17.19 -1.12 6.90
CA ARG A 205 -17.90 -2.37 6.67
C ARG A 205 -17.09 -3.26 5.73
N TYR A 206 -17.19 -4.55 5.95
CA TYR A 206 -16.59 -5.54 5.07
C TYR A 206 -17.44 -5.69 3.81
N ILE A 207 -16.83 -5.50 2.65
CA ILE A 207 -17.49 -5.65 1.34
C ILE A 207 -16.59 -6.54 0.47
N PRO A 208 -17.07 -7.73 0.03
CA PRO A 208 -16.37 -8.54 -0.97
C PRO A 208 -16.28 -7.81 -2.30
N PHE A 209 -15.13 -7.86 -2.97
CA PHE A 209 -14.89 -7.05 -4.16
C PHE A 209 -15.59 -7.56 -5.43
N ASP A 210 -15.97 -8.82 -5.46
CA ASP A 210 -16.88 -9.41 -6.48
C ASP A 210 -18.28 -8.77 -6.48
N THR A 211 -18.65 -8.04 -5.43
CA THR A 211 -19.88 -7.24 -5.39
C THR A 211 -19.79 -5.93 -6.17
N TYR A 212 -18.59 -5.45 -6.47
CA TYR A 212 -18.39 -4.22 -7.24
C TYR A 212 -18.30 -4.47 -8.74
N SER A 213 -17.59 -5.52 -9.15
CA SER A 213 -17.46 -5.90 -10.56
C SER A 213 -16.97 -7.35 -10.70
N ASP A 214 -17.22 -7.96 -11.87
CA ASP A 214 -16.77 -9.32 -12.21
C ASP A 214 -15.23 -9.45 -12.23
N LEU A 215 -14.51 -8.36 -12.43
CA LEU A 215 -13.05 -8.29 -12.43
C LEU A 215 -12.48 -7.75 -11.12
N GLY A 216 -13.33 -7.38 -10.16
CA GLY A 216 -12.96 -6.87 -8.84
C GLY A 216 -12.37 -5.47 -8.80
N ASN A 217 -12.25 -4.78 -9.94
CA ASN A 217 -11.80 -3.39 -9.97
C ASN A 217 -12.91 -2.42 -9.55
N VAL A 218 -12.48 -1.30 -8.96
CA VAL A 218 -13.37 -0.23 -8.46
C VAL A 218 -12.82 1.10 -8.94
N GLY A 219 -13.30 1.60 -10.08
CA GLY A 219 -12.83 2.88 -10.58
C GLY A 219 -12.67 2.95 -12.10
N GLN A 220 -11.95 3.98 -12.53
CA GLN A 220 -11.85 4.38 -13.95
C GLN A 220 -10.40 4.29 -14.45
N ALA A 221 -9.82 3.09 -14.51
CA ALA A 221 -8.45 2.86 -14.98
C ALA A 221 -8.18 3.39 -16.40
N HIS A 222 -9.20 3.49 -17.26
CA HIS A 222 -9.06 4.05 -18.61
C HIS A 222 -8.71 5.55 -18.65
N LEU A 223 -8.78 6.24 -17.51
CA LEU A 223 -8.34 7.63 -17.36
C LEU A 223 -6.90 7.74 -16.83
N ALA A 224 -6.30 6.62 -16.46
CA ALA A 224 -4.94 6.60 -15.92
C ALA A 224 -3.90 7.09 -16.94
N SER A 225 -2.85 7.74 -16.46
CA SER A 225 -1.71 8.13 -17.28
C SER A 225 -0.40 8.10 -16.48
N LYS A 226 0.70 7.89 -17.21
CA LYS A 226 2.05 7.93 -16.64
C LYS A 226 2.39 9.31 -16.05
N GLU A 227 1.92 10.37 -16.69
CA GLU A 227 2.17 11.75 -16.28
C GLU A 227 1.53 12.05 -14.92
N GLU A 228 0.34 11.53 -14.68
CA GLU A 228 -0.34 11.67 -13.38
C GLU A 228 0.31 10.81 -12.31
N GLY A 229 0.76 9.62 -12.67
CA GLY A 229 1.53 8.77 -11.77
C GLY A 229 2.86 9.39 -11.32
N ALA A 230 3.44 10.27 -12.13
CA ALA A 230 4.69 11.00 -11.83
C ALA A 230 4.51 12.23 -10.92
N ARG A 231 3.29 12.72 -10.72
CA ARG A 231 2.94 13.93 -9.93
C ARG A 231 2.77 13.62 -8.46
#